data_23276fd5d53131fa75a3c968859a4102
#
_entry.id   23276fd5d53131fa75a3c968859a4102
#
_cell.length_a   1.000
_cell.length_b   1.000
_cell.length_c   1.000
_cell.angle_alpha   90.00
_cell.angle_beta   90.00
_cell.angle_gamma   90.00
#
_symmetry.space_group_name_H-M   'P 1'
#
loop_
_entity.id
_entity.type
_entity.pdbx_description
1 polymer ?
#
loop_
_entity_poly.entity_id
_entity_poly.type
_entity_poly.pdbx_seq_one_letter_code
_entity_poly.pdbx_strand_id
1 'polypeptide(L)'
;MDYKDPSILMITLVTTNRQPILGILKGETIERTKLGQAIAEEINRIPTYNGAESIEIYSYVIMPDHVHILLRVHDRLPKHIGQYIAWFKIKCTDACSALTGGPVSETM
;
A
#
# COMPACT_ATOMS: atom_id res chain seq x y z
N MET A 1 14.54 -9.20 -11.44
CA MET A 1 14.15 -10.16 -10.40
C MET A 1 13.29 -11.26 -11.00
N ASP A 2 13.59 -12.48 -10.65
CA ASP A 2 12.86 -13.63 -11.15
C ASP A 2 11.76 -14.00 -10.15
N TYR A 3 10.50 -14.06 -10.61
CA TYR A 3 9.34 -14.35 -9.76
C TYR A 3 8.84 -15.79 -9.89
N LYS A 4 9.70 -16.70 -10.37
CA LYS A 4 9.33 -18.12 -10.46
C LYS A 4 9.21 -18.75 -9.08
N ASP A 5 10.06 -18.32 -8.15
CA ASP A 5 10.05 -18.83 -6.78
C ASP A 5 9.34 -17.83 -5.86
N PRO A 6 8.78 -18.31 -4.74
CA PRO A 6 8.19 -17.41 -3.76
C PRO A 6 9.20 -16.36 -3.28
N SER A 7 8.77 -15.12 -3.21
CA SER A 7 9.61 -13.98 -2.79
C SER A 7 8.83 -13.11 -1.85
N ILE A 8 9.57 -12.47 -0.95
CA ILE A 8 8.99 -11.45 -0.06
C ILE A 8 9.55 -10.11 -0.52
N LEU A 9 8.66 -9.16 -0.74
CA LEU A 9 9.00 -7.80 -1.18
C LEU A 9 8.49 -6.80 -0.17
N MET A 10 9.31 -5.79 0.13
CA MET A 10 8.88 -4.69 0.98
C MET A 10 8.62 -3.46 0.11
N ILE A 11 7.49 -2.81 0.35
CA ILE A 11 7.09 -1.59 -0.33
C ILE A 11 6.91 -0.52 0.72
N THR A 12 7.44 0.67 0.47
CA THR A 12 7.25 1.82 1.34
C THR A 12 6.60 2.94 0.55
N LEU A 13 5.50 3.47 1.08
CA LEU A 13 4.84 4.66 0.53
C LEU A 13 4.97 5.78 1.54
N VAL A 14 5.27 6.97 1.06
CA VAL A 14 5.43 8.16 1.90
C VAL A 14 4.41 9.19 1.49
N THR A 15 3.79 9.87 2.46
CA THR A 15 2.86 10.94 2.16
C THR A 15 3.60 12.13 1.54
N THR A 16 2.88 12.93 0.75
CA THR A 16 3.44 14.14 0.14
C THR A 16 3.97 15.05 1.24
N ASN A 17 5.23 15.48 1.11
CA ASN A 17 5.92 16.29 2.11
C ASN A 17 5.94 15.67 3.51
N ARG A 18 5.77 14.34 3.59
CA ARG A 18 5.77 13.57 4.84
C ARG A 18 4.77 14.10 5.86
N GLN A 19 3.62 14.54 5.40
CA GLN A 19 2.57 15.02 6.28
C GLN A 19 1.97 13.87 7.10
N PRO A 20 1.82 14.02 8.41
CA PRO A 20 1.33 12.93 9.28
C PRO A 20 -0.20 12.84 9.23
N ILE A 21 -0.74 12.48 8.09
CA ILE A 21 -2.18 12.48 7.82
C ILE A 21 -2.81 11.09 7.87
N LEU A 22 -2.02 10.03 7.99
CA LEU A 22 -2.52 8.66 7.96
C LEU A 22 -2.84 8.10 9.33
N GLY A 23 -2.29 8.69 10.38
CA GLY A 23 -2.52 8.20 11.72
C GLY A 23 -2.22 9.26 12.77
N ILE A 24 -2.70 9.01 13.98
CA ILE A 24 -2.48 9.90 15.12
C ILE A 24 -1.79 9.06 16.20
N LEU A 25 -0.66 9.58 16.69
CA LEU A 25 0.06 8.90 17.75
C LEU A 25 -0.63 9.18 19.09
N LYS A 26 -1.05 8.12 19.77
CA LYS A 26 -1.68 8.20 21.09
C LYS A 26 -0.94 7.28 22.05
N GLY A 27 -0.07 7.86 22.89
CA GLY A 27 0.79 7.08 23.77
C GLY A 27 1.73 6.21 22.93
N GLU A 28 1.65 4.90 23.12
CA GLU A 28 2.48 3.95 22.37
C GLU A 28 1.77 3.35 21.15
N THR A 29 0.55 3.80 20.86
CA THR A 29 -0.22 3.26 19.76
C THR A 29 -0.49 4.33 18.70
N ILE A 30 -0.80 3.88 17.49
CA ILE A 30 -1.17 4.76 16.39
C ILE A 30 -2.61 4.45 16.00
N GLU A 31 -3.46 5.48 16.07
CA GLU A 31 -4.84 5.37 15.64
C GLU A 31 -4.93 5.84 14.19
N ARG A 32 -5.51 5.00 13.33
CA ARG A 32 -5.63 5.35 11.91
C ARG A 32 -6.66 6.45 11.72
N THR A 33 -6.33 7.41 10.85
CA THR A 33 -7.30 8.38 10.36
C THR A 33 -8.18 7.72 9.28
N LYS A 34 -9.17 8.44 8.77
CA LYS A 34 -9.97 7.95 7.64
C LYS A 34 -9.09 7.65 6.43
N LEU A 35 -8.06 8.49 6.19
CA LEU A 35 -7.11 8.28 5.11
C LEU A 35 -6.30 7.00 5.33
N GLY A 36 -5.80 6.79 6.53
CA GLY A 36 -5.06 5.58 6.87
C GLY A 36 -5.93 4.33 6.71
N GLN A 37 -7.18 4.41 7.11
CA GLN A 37 -8.10 3.29 6.97
C GLN A 37 -8.39 3.00 5.50
N ALA A 38 -8.55 4.03 4.68
CA ALA A 38 -8.76 3.86 3.25
C ALA A 38 -7.58 3.14 2.60
N ILE A 39 -6.36 3.51 2.99
CA ILE A 39 -5.15 2.85 2.48
C ILE A 39 -5.10 1.39 2.93
N ALA A 40 -5.44 1.10 4.19
CA ALA A 40 -5.48 -0.28 4.67
C ALA A 40 -6.44 -1.13 3.86
N GLU A 41 -7.61 -0.60 3.52
CA GLU A 41 -8.57 -1.30 2.69
C GLU A 41 -8.03 -1.57 1.29
N GLU A 42 -7.32 -0.61 0.69
CA GLU A 42 -6.71 -0.80 -0.62
C GLU A 42 -5.59 -1.83 -0.60
N ILE A 43 -4.80 -1.87 0.49
CA ILE A 43 -3.77 -2.91 0.63
C ILE A 43 -4.40 -4.29 0.56
N ASN A 44 -5.50 -4.48 1.27
CA ASN A 44 -6.17 -5.78 1.31
C ASN A 44 -6.84 -6.16 -0.01
N ARG A 45 -7.00 -5.20 -0.92
CA ARG A 45 -7.55 -5.45 -2.25
C ARG A 45 -6.51 -5.85 -3.29
N ILE A 46 -5.22 -5.67 -3.01
CA ILE A 46 -4.17 -5.98 -4.00
C ILE A 46 -4.31 -7.39 -4.57
N PRO A 47 -4.54 -8.45 -3.77
CA PRO A 47 -4.67 -9.80 -4.33
C PRO A 47 -5.89 -9.97 -5.23
N THR A 48 -6.83 -9.04 -5.21
CA THR A 48 -8.04 -9.10 -6.05
C THR A 48 -7.82 -8.47 -7.43
N TYR A 49 -6.68 -7.84 -7.66
CA TYR A 49 -6.37 -7.25 -8.96
C TYR A 49 -6.24 -8.35 -10.00
N ASN A 50 -6.60 -8.03 -11.24
CA ASN A 50 -6.53 -8.99 -12.33
C ASN A 50 -5.09 -9.49 -12.53
N GLY A 51 -4.90 -10.79 -12.38
CA GLY A 51 -3.59 -11.41 -12.51
C GLY A 51 -2.77 -11.42 -11.23
N ALA A 52 -3.30 -10.92 -10.11
CA ALA A 52 -2.57 -10.79 -8.86
C ALA A 52 -2.87 -11.91 -7.85
N GLU A 53 -3.40 -13.03 -8.32
CA GLU A 53 -3.79 -14.14 -7.44
C GLU A 53 -2.62 -14.73 -6.66
N SER A 54 -1.41 -14.60 -7.19
CA SER A 54 -0.21 -15.11 -6.52
C SER A 54 0.39 -14.14 -5.51
N ILE A 55 -0.20 -12.96 -5.34
CA ILE A 55 0.27 -11.98 -4.38
C ILE A 55 -0.50 -12.15 -3.07
N GLU A 56 0.24 -12.30 -1.98
CA GLU A 56 -0.33 -12.38 -0.64
C GLU A 56 0.16 -11.18 0.16
N ILE A 57 -0.73 -10.57 0.93
CA ILE A 57 -0.34 -9.53 1.88
C ILE A 57 0.18 -10.24 3.13
N TYR A 58 1.49 -10.21 3.32
CA TYR A 58 2.11 -10.87 4.46
C TYR A 58 1.89 -10.07 5.74
N SER A 59 2.19 -8.78 5.70
CA SER A 59 1.90 -7.85 6.79
C SER A 59 1.99 -6.42 6.28
N TYR A 60 1.46 -5.48 7.05
CA TYR A 60 1.63 -4.07 6.75
C TYR A 60 1.51 -3.25 8.03
N VAL A 61 2.11 -2.07 8.01
CA VAL A 61 2.06 -1.11 9.11
C VAL A 61 1.75 0.26 8.53
N ILE A 62 0.78 0.95 9.11
CA ILE A 62 0.44 2.31 8.71
C ILE A 62 0.94 3.27 9.79
N MET A 63 1.95 4.04 9.43
CA MET A 63 2.51 5.08 10.29
C MET A 63 1.87 6.42 9.91
N PRO A 64 2.00 7.47 10.75
CA PRO A 64 1.35 8.74 10.41
C PRO A 64 1.72 9.32 9.06
N ASP A 65 2.95 9.17 8.61
CA ASP A 65 3.44 9.79 7.37
C ASP A 65 3.93 8.79 6.34
N HIS A 66 3.79 7.49 6.59
CA HIS A 66 4.21 6.47 5.64
C HIS A 66 3.55 5.13 5.92
N VAL A 67 3.70 4.21 4.98
CA VAL A 67 3.17 2.86 5.06
C VAL A 67 4.23 1.88 4.62
N HIS A 68 4.43 0.81 5.39
CA HIS A 68 5.25 -0.33 5.00
C HIS A 68 4.36 -1.51 4.70
N ILE A 69 4.59 -2.18 3.58
CA ILE A 69 3.83 -3.35 3.17
C ILE A 69 4.80 -4.47 2.85
N LEU A 70 4.58 -5.64 3.44
CA LEU A 70 5.30 -6.85 3.07
C LEU A 70 4.37 -7.71 2.22
N LEU A 71 4.79 -7.97 0.98
CA LEU A 71 4.07 -8.81 0.05
C LEU A 71 4.80 -10.13 -0.12
N ARG A 72 4.08 -11.21 -0.25
CA ARG A 72 4.63 -12.49 -0.65
C ARG A 72 4.09 -12.85 -2.02
N VAL A 73 4.99 -13.14 -2.95
CA VAL A 73 4.63 -13.59 -4.29
C VAL A 73 4.88 -15.08 -4.37
N HIS A 74 3.80 -15.86 -4.52
CA HIS A 74 3.86 -17.32 -4.47
C HIS A 74 4.23 -17.97 -5.79
N ASP A 75 3.99 -17.27 -6.90
CA ASP A 75 4.20 -17.82 -8.23
C ASP A 75 4.50 -16.68 -9.18
N ARG A 76 4.86 -17.04 -10.40
CA ARG A 76 5.18 -16.06 -11.43
C ARG A 76 3.94 -15.24 -11.78
N LEU A 77 4.10 -13.92 -11.78
CA LEU A 77 3.01 -13.01 -12.13
C LEU A 77 2.95 -12.82 -13.64
N PRO A 78 1.73 -12.68 -14.21
CA PRO A 78 1.59 -12.40 -15.65
C PRO A 78 2.16 -11.04 -16.06
N LYS A 79 2.26 -10.10 -15.12
CA LYS A 79 2.82 -8.77 -15.35
C LYS A 79 3.92 -8.50 -14.34
N HIS A 80 4.78 -7.53 -14.63
CA HIS A 80 5.80 -7.12 -13.67
C HIS A 80 5.15 -6.62 -12.38
N ILE A 81 5.75 -6.96 -11.24
CA ILE A 81 5.21 -6.56 -9.93
C ILE A 81 5.00 -5.06 -9.85
N GLY A 82 5.84 -4.26 -10.51
CA GLY A 82 5.71 -2.81 -10.53
C GLY A 82 4.38 -2.33 -11.10
N GLN A 83 3.77 -3.10 -12.01
CA GLN A 83 2.47 -2.74 -12.57
C GLN A 83 1.37 -2.80 -11.51
N TYR A 84 1.39 -3.84 -10.68
CA TYR A 84 0.39 -3.99 -9.60
C TYR A 84 0.58 -2.90 -8.54
N ILE A 85 1.82 -2.57 -8.24
CA ILE A 85 2.14 -1.50 -7.30
C ILE A 85 1.69 -0.15 -7.84
N ALA A 86 1.89 0.10 -9.14
CA ALA A 86 1.42 1.33 -9.78
C ALA A 86 -0.10 1.45 -9.70
N TRP A 87 -0.82 0.38 -9.96
CA TRP A 87 -2.28 0.36 -9.81
C TRP A 87 -2.70 0.63 -8.37
N PHE A 88 -2.01 0.02 -7.42
CA PHE A 88 -2.28 0.25 -6.00
C PHE A 88 -2.11 1.73 -5.64
N LYS A 89 -1.04 2.36 -6.10
CA LYS A 89 -0.80 3.78 -5.83
C LYS A 89 -1.88 4.67 -6.41
N ILE A 90 -2.34 4.37 -7.62
CA ILE A 90 -3.43 5.11 -8.26
C ILE A 90 -4.71 4.96 -7.43
N LYS A 91 -5.03 3.75 -7.00
CA LYS A 91 -6.23 3.52 -6.18
C LYS A 91 -6.15 4.19 -4.83
N CYS A 92 -4.98 4.23 -4.21
CA CYS A 92 -4.77 4.95 -2.96
C CYS A 92 -4.96 6.46 -3.16
N THR A 93 -4.42 7.00 -4.24
CA THR A 93 -4.56 8.42 -4.57
C THR A 93 -6.04 8.77 -4.79
N ASP A 94 -6.76 7.93 -5.55
CA ASP A 94 -8.18 8.16 -5.80
C ASP A 94 -9.00 8.10 -4.51
N ALA A 95 -8.77 7.10 -3.67
CA ALA A 95 -9.48 6.96 -2.42
C ALA A 95 -9.22 8.14 -1.48
N CYS A 96 -7.97 8.57 -1.39
CA CYS A 96 -7.60 9.69 -0.53
C CYS A 96 -8.11 11.01 -1.10
N SER A 97 -8.08 11.19 -2.42
CA SER A 97 -8.61 12.38 -3.06
C SER A 97 -10.11 12.55 -2.82
N ALA A 98 -10.84 11.45 -2.76
CA ALA A 98 -12.26 11.49 -2.44
C ALA A 98 -12.52 12.04 -1.03
N LEU A 99 -11.55 11.87 -0.13
CA LEU A 99 -11.67 12.35 1.26
C LEU A 99 -11.09 13.75 1.46
N THR A 100 -10.07 14.13 0.68
CA THR A 100 -9.33 15.38 0.89
C THR A 100 -9.39 16.33 -0.30
N GLY A 101 -9.75 15.84 -1.48
CA GLY A 101 -9.75 16.64 -2.70
C GLY A 101 -8.38 16.79 -3.35
N GLY A 102 -7.38 16.04 -2.94
CA GLY A 102 -6.05 16.12 -3.53
C GLY A 102 -5.18 14.90 -3.28
N PRO A 103 -4.09 14.76 -4.04
CA PRO A 103 -3.17 13.64 -3.85
C PRO A 103 -2.44 13.73 -2.52
N VAL A 104 -2.21 12.59 -1.88
CA VAL A 104 -1.62 12.52 -0.53
C VAL A 104 -0.40 11.61 -0.43
N SER A 105 -0.05 10.90 -1.48
CA SER A 105 1.08 9.97 -1.42
C SER A 105 2.07 10.18 -2.55
N GLU A 106 3.33 9.87 -2.26
CA GLU A 106 4.40 9.89 -3.24
C GLU A 106 4.94 8.48 -3.41
N THR A 107 5.47 8.23 -4.60
CA THR A 107 6.06 6.96 -4.94
C THR A 107 7.52 6.89 -4.47
N MET A 108 7.85 5.79 -3.86
CA MET A 108 9.24 5.48 -3.56
C MET A 108 9.89 4.83 -4.75
#